data_d0490fdd54f7cafe0b2f039c9e775495
#
_entry.id   d0490fdd54f7cafe0b2f039c9e775495
#
_cell.length_a   1.000
_cell.length_b   1.000
_cell.length_c   1.000
_cell.angle_alpha   90.00
_cell.angle_beta   90.00
_cell.angle_gamma   90.00
#
_symmetry.space_group_name_H-M   'P 1'
#
loop_
_entity.id
_entity.type
_entity.pdbx_description
1 polymer ?
#
loop_
_entity_poly.entity_id
_entity_poly.type
_entity_poly.pdbx_seq_one_letter_code
_entity_poly.pdbx_strand_id
1 'polypeptide(L)'
;IFFSDSVHGTATVIKNDNKKLVALTCAHVVDYPDTIFSYYINENNVETAILESVSVKRKQRNFIRDLPDSGELEIIMTDEDLDVAFLGNSFSDLNRFANPVFSYPVGNAKDLEWGSFVYILGYPAGHQMVTRGIVSNPNLNKKGEFIIDALFNQGISGGIVLAVRDGVPNFELVGIARSVSANYRNVLKPVHESHQEVYNPNVPYEGDLFVKIEKDINYGITFTISIEKIRNLYYMNRDLFVANGYNLDAFFSNYGKK
;
A
#
# COMPACT_ATOMS: atom_id res chain seq x y z
N ILE A 1 1.11 -19.21 -19.32
CA ILE A 1 0.34 -18.31 -18.46
C ILE A 1 1.20 -18.12 -17.23
N PHE A 2 1.71 -16.93 -17.05
CA PHE A 2 2.45 -16.56 -15.85
C PHE A 2 1.46 -15.98 -14.85
N PHE A 3 1.47 -16.48 -13.63
CA PHE A 3 0.82 -15.86 -12.50
C PHE A 3 1.90 -15.12 -11.71
N SER A 4 1.70 -13.83 -11.45
CA SER A 4 2.56 -13.10 -10.53
C SER A 4 1.81 -12.93 -9.22
N ASP A 5 2.30 -13.56 -8.17
CA ASP A 5 1.77 -13.45 -6.81
C ASP A 5 2.42 -12.29 -6.02
N SER A 6 3.11 -11.40 -6.70
CA SER A 6 4.18 -10.62 -6.07
C SER A 6 3.77 -9.28 -5.48
N VAL A 7 2.54 -8.81 -5.66
CA VAL A 7 2.11 -7.53 -5.08
C VAL A 7 1.14 -7.79 -3.93
N HIS A 8 1.58 -7.46 -2.73
CA HIS A 8 0.79 -7.60 -1.50
C HIS A 8 0.68 -6.24 -0.83
N GLY A 9 -0.51 -5.93 -0.35
CA GLY A 9 -0.80 -4.71 0.38
C GLY A 9 -1.93 -4.92 1.37
N THR A 10 -2.27 -3.85 2.03
CA THR A 10 -3.41 -3.78 2.94
C THR A 10 -4.57 -3.07 2.23
N ALA A 11 -5.77 -3.60 2.38
CA ALA A 11 -7.00 -2.91 1.98
C ALA A 11 -7.97 -2.88 3.15
N THR A 12 -8.70 -1.77 3.28
CA THR A 12 -9.69 -1.58 4.34
C THR A 12 -11.09 -1.51 3.77
N VAL A 13 -11.97 -2.38 4.22
CA VAL A 13 -13.38 -2.36 3.82
C VAL A 13 -14.07 -1.17 4.47
N ILE A 14 -14.47 -0.20 3.66
CA ILE A 14 -15.11 1.05 4.09
C ILE A 14 -16.62 1.08 3.85
N LYS A 15 -17.13 0.15 3.06
CA LYS A 15 -18.57 -0.01 2.78
C LYS A 15 -18.89 -1.47 2.53
N ASN A 16 -19.99 -1.91 3.13
CA ASN A 16 -20.59 -3.21 2.90
C ASN A 16 -22.10 -3.09 3.08
N ASP A 17 -22.80 -2.70 2.02
CA ASP A 17 -24.26 -2.62 2.00
C ASP A 17 -24.83 -3.08 0.65
N ASN A 18 -26.11 -3.48 0.65
CA ASN A 18 -26.84 -3.91 -0.56
C ASN A 18 -26.04 -4.88 -1.43
N LYS A 19 -25.32 -5.79 -0.81
CA LYS A 19 -24.43 -6.75 -1.50
C LYS A 19 -23.22 -6.11 -2.19
N LYS A 20 -22.99 -4.82 -1.99
CA LYS A 20 -21.84 -4.10 -2.53
C LYS A 20 -20.80 -3.83 -1.46
N LEU A 21 -19.57 -4.14 -1.78
CA LEU A 21 -18.41 -3.90 -0.94
C LEU A 21 -17.48 -2.89 -1.61
N VAL A 22 -16.94 -1.97 -0.81
CA VAL A 22 -15.88 -1.06 -1.24
C VAL A 22 -14.72 -1.16 -0.27
N ALA A 23 -13.52 -1.32 -0.84
CA ALA A 23 -12.27 -1.31 -0.11
C ALA A 23 -11.38 -0.15 -0.57
N LEU A 24 -10.66 0.44 0.37
CA LEU A 24 -9.69 1.50 0.18
C LEU A 24 -8.27 0.93 0.34
N THR A 25 -7.37 1.27 -0.59
CA THR A 25 -5.95 0.89 -0.56
C THR A 25 -5.10 1.94 -1.29
N CYS A 26 -3.78 1.69 -1.41
CA CYS A 26 -2.91 2.49 -2.27
C CYS A 26 -3.01 2.07 -3.74
N ALA A 27 -2.81 3.02 -4.67
CA ALA A 27 -2.83 2.73 -6.10
C ALA A 27 -1.72 1.75 -6.51
N HIS A 28 -0.49 1.95 -6.01
CA HIS A 28 0.65 1.07 -6.33
C HIS A 28 0.45 -0.39 -5.88
N VAL A 29 -0.50 -0.67 -4.96
CA VAL A 29 -0.84 -2.04 -4.54
C VAL A 29 -1.60 -2.79 -5.64
N VAL A 30 -2.31 -2.06 -6.48
CA VAL A 30 -3.12 -2.59 -7.58
C VAL A 30 -2.60 -2.19 -8.96
N ASP A 31 -1.50 -1.44 -9.00
CA ASP A 31 -0.83 -1.07 -10.24
C ASP A 31 0.14 -2.18 -10.65
N TYR A 32 -0.24 -2.92 -11.69
CA TYR A 32 0.60 -3.96 -12.27
C TYR A 32 0.93 -3.59 -13.71
N PRO A 33 2.21 -3.63 -14.13
CA PRO A 33 2.61 -3.20 -15.45
C PRO A 33 1.88 -3.96 -16.56
N ASP A 34 1.47 -3.23 -17.61
CA ASP A 34 0.81 -3.81 -18.77
C ASP A 34 1.75 -4.68 -19.59
N THR A 35 3.06 -4.37 -19.55
CA THR A 35 4.09 -5.10 -20.28
C THR A 35 5.33 -5.25 -19.40
N ILE A 36 5.84 -6.47 -19.34
CA ILE A 36 7.09 -6.82 -18.65
C ILE A 36 8.07 -7.29 -19.71
N PHE A 37 9.25 -6.66 -19.73
CA PHE A 37 10.37 -7.07 -20.54
C PHE A 37 11.32 -7.90 -19.69
N SER A 38 11.64 -9.12 -20.14
CA SER A 38 12.65 -9.98 -19.52
C SER A 38 13.85 -10.05 -20.43
N TYR A 39 15.03 -9.90 -19.86
CA TYR A 39 16.27 -9.93 -20.58
C TYR A 39 17.04 -11.22 -20.29
N TYR A 40 17.80 -11.68 -21.26
CA TYR A 40 18.59 -12.89 -21.15
C TYR A 40 19.64 -12.75 -20.04
N ILE A 41 19.69 -13.74 -19.16
CA ILE A 41 20.69 -13.84 -18.10
C ILE A 41 21.80 -14.75 -18.60
N ASN A 42 23.04 -14.23 -18.64
CA ASN A 42 24.19 -14.99 -19.10
C ASN A 42 24.64 -16.05 -18.07
N GLU A 43 25.65 -16.84 -18.44
CA GLU A 43 26.22 -17.91 -17.60
C GLU A 43 26.76 -17.40 -16.25
N ASN A 44 27.03 -16.11 -16.15
CA ASN A 44 27.54 -15.45 -14.95
C ASN A 44 26.42 -14.81 -14.10
N ASN A 45 25.16 -15.15 -14.33
CA ASN A 45 23.99 -14.58 -13.66
C ASN A 45 23.86 -13.05 -13.83
N VAL A 46 24.39 -12.50 -14.90
CA VAL A 46 24.28 -11.09 -15.24
C VAL A 46 23.19 -10.90 -16.30
N GLU A 47 22.24 -10.02 -16.04
CA GLU A 47 21.22 -9.61 -17.01
C GLU A 47 21.90 -8.87 -18.18
N THR A 48 21.64 -9.32 -19.40
CA THR A 48 22.18 -8.74 -20.61
C THR A 48 21.22 -7.71 -21.22
N ALA A 49 21.65 -6.98 -22.25
CA ALA A 49 20.76 -6.11 -23.02
C ALA A 49 19.97 -6.89 -24.10
N ILE A 50 20.08 -8.22 -24.15
CA ILE A 50 19.38 -9.06 -25.13
C ILE A 50 18.02 -9.40 -24.57
N LEU A 51 16.95 -8.96 -25.27
CA LEU A 51 15.58 -9.25 -24.90
C LEU A 51 15.31 -10.77 -25.02
N GLU A 52 14.92 -11.40 -23.92
CA GLU A 52 14.54 -12.81 -23.87
C GLU A 52 13.05 -12.99 -24.17
N SER A 53 12.21 -12.22 -23.48
CA SER A 53 10.76 -12.31 -23.64
C SER A 53 10.03 -11.01 -23.35
N VAL A 54 8.82 -10.89 -23.89
CA VAL A 54 7.88 -9.82 -23.59
C VAL A 54 6.57 -10.46 -23.08
N SER A 55 6.21 -10.15 -21.85
CA SER A 55 4.95 -10.59 -21.26
C SER A 55 3.94 -9.44 -21.25
N VAL A 56 2.77 -9.64 -21.83
CA VAL A 56 1.70 -8.63 -21.89
C VAL A 56 0.57 -9.06 -20.96
N LYS A 57 0.13 -8.13 -20.11
CA LYS A 57 -0.99 -8.32 -19.19
C LYS A 57 -2.28 -8.56 -20.00
N ARG A 58 -2.92 -9.71 -19.80
CA ARG A 58 -4.23 -9.99 -20.40
C ARG A 58 -5.39 -9.56 -19.52
N LYS A 59 -5.30 -9.84 -18.23
CA LYS A 59 -6.31 -9.51 -17.24
C LYS A 59 -5.64 -9.41 -15.87
N GLN A 60 -5.93 -8.33 -15.17
CA GLN A 60 -5.59 -8.19 -13.76
C GLN A 60 -6.79 -8.64 -12.92
N ARG A 61 -6.52 -9.31 -11.82
CA ARG A 61 -7.51 -9.70 -10.82
C ARG A 61 -6.99 -9.32 -9.45
N ASN A 62 -7.80 -8.61 -8.69
CA ASN A 62 -7.44 -8.18 -7.34
C ASN A 62 -8.27 -8.97 -6.35
N PHE A 63 -7.63 -9.53 -5.33
CA PHE A 63 -8.29 -10.37 -4.33
C PHE A 63 -8.07 -9.84 -2.93
N ILE A 64 -9.12 -9.86 -2.11
CA ILE A 64 -9.01 -9.71 -0.67
C ILE A 64 -9.16 -11.10 -0.04
N ARG A 65 -8.23 -11.46 0.84
CA ARG A 65 -8.29 -12.72 1.59
C ARG A 65 -9.54 -12.74 2.46
N ASP A 66 -10.09 -13.94 2.64
CA ASP A 66 -11.22 -14.22 3.52
C ASP A 66 -12.56 -13.57 3.12
N LEU A 67 -12.68 -13.07 1.88
CA LEU A 67 -13.96 -12.67 1.28
C LEU A 67 -14.63 -13.83 0.53
N PRO A 68 -15.99 -13.79 0.37
CA PRO A 68 -16.75 -14.76 -0.43
C PRO A 68 -16.37 -14.73 -1.91
N ASP A 69 -16.86 -15.75 -2.64
CA ASP A 69 -16.80 -15.80 -4.10
C ASP A 69 -15.39 -15.50 -4.64
N SER A 70 -14.35 -16.05 -3.99
CA SER A 70 -12.93 -15.81 -4.25
C SER A 70 -12.39 -14.43 -3.83
N GLY A 71 -13.20 -13.54 -3.25
CA GLY A 71 -12.76 -12.21 -2.80
C GLY A 71 -12.29 -11.28 -3.91
N GLU A 72 -12.68 -11.51 -5.16
CA GLU A 72 -12.28 -10.69 -6.30
C GLU A 72 -12.95 -9.33 -6.25
N LEU A 73 -12.14 -8.26 -6.38
CA LEU A 73 -12.60 -6.88 -6.46
C LEU A 73 -12.13 -6.25 -7.77
N GLU A 74 -12.98 -5.43 -8.35
CA GLU A 74 -12.66 -4.60 -9.51
C GLU A 74 -12.18 -3.21 -9.05
N ILE A 75 -11.33 -2.59 -9.85
CA ILE A 75 -10.91 -1.21 -9.62
C ILE A 75 -12.09 -0.31 -9.99
N ILE A 76 -12.63 0.42 -9.00
CA ILE A 76 -13.63 1.46 -9.23
C ILE A 76 -12.93 2.72 -9.73
N MET A 77 -11.82 3.08 -9.08
CA MET A 77 -11.04 4.26 -9.38
C MET A 77 -9.63 4.14 -8.80
N THR A 78 -8.64 4.67 -9.52
CA THR A 78 -7.28 4.91 -9.05
C THR A 78 -6.89 6.36 -9.29
N ASP A 79 -6.05 6.89 -8.41
CA ASP A 79 -5.36 8.17 -8.58
C ASP A 79 -3.88 7.91 -8.25
N GLU A 80 -3.04 7.91 -9.28
CA GLU A 80 -1.61 7.61 -9.17
C GLU A 80 -0.83 8.74 -8.49
N ASP A 81 -1.23 9.99 -8.72
CA ASP A 81 -0.57 11.15 -8.11
C ASP A 81 -0.75 11.16 -6.59
N LEU A 82 -1.96 10.86 -6.14
CA LEU A 82 -2.29 10.73 -4.71
C LEU A 82 -1.93 9.35 -4.16
N ASP A 83 -1.75 8.36 -5.03
CA ASP A 83 -1.50 6.96 -4.70
C ASP A 83 -2.68 6.32 -3.92
N VAL A 84 -3.89 6.51 -4.41
CA VAL A 84 -5.13 5.99 -3.81
C VAL A 84 -5.89 5.13 -4.79
N ALA A 85 -6.39 4.00 -4.34
CA ALA A 85 -7.30 3.14 -5.10
C ALA A 85 -8.56 2.79 -4.29
N PHE A 86 -9.70 2.83 -4.96
CA PHE A 86 -10.95 2.28 -4.50
C PHE A 86 -11.27 1.03 -5.30
N LEU A 87 -11.49 -0.06 -4.60
CA LEU A 87 -11.87 -1.34 -5.19
C LEU A 87 -13.29 -1.69 -4.76
N GLY A 88 -14.04 -2.36 -5.60
CA GLY A 88 -15.38 -2.80 -5.23
C GLY A 88 -15.86 -3.97 -6.03
N ASN A 89 -16.88 -4.65 -5.49
CA ASN A 89 -17.64 -5.67 -6.21
C ASN A 89 -19.02 -5.87 -5.59
N SER A 90 -19.86 -6.60 -6.31
CA SER A 90 -21.16 -7.05 -5.84
C SER A 90 -21.08 -8.54 -5.52
N PHE A 91 -21.55 -8.93 -4.34
CA PHE A 91 -21.53 -10.31 -3.87
C PHE A 91 -22.95 -10.83 -3.68
N SER A 92 -23.17 -12.11 -3.91
CA SER A 92 -24.49 -12.75 -3.80
C SER A 92 -25.00 -12.77 -2.36
N ASP A 93 -24.08 -12.94 -1.40
CA ASP A 93 -24.40 -12.99 0.03
C ASP A 93 -23.21 -12.49 0.86
N LEU A 94 -23.27 -11.23 1.26
CA LEU A 94 -22.30 -10.65 2.18
C LEU A 94 -22.60 -10.92 3.66
N ASN A 95 -23.80 -11.44 3.99
CA ASN A 95 -24.20 -11.68 5.38
C ASN A 95 -23.44 -12.85 6.02
N ARG A 96 -22.84 -13.72 5.22
CA ARG A 96 -22.00 -14.83 5.72
C ARG A 96 -20.61 -14.38 6.16
N PHE A 97 -20.24 -13.14 5.89
CA PHE A 97 -18.92 -12.63 6.19
C PHE A 97 -18.98 -11.64 7.32
N ALA A 98 -18.38 -12.06 8.42
CA ALA A 98 -18.12 -11.22 9.58
C ALA A 98 -16.96 -10.25 9.33
N ASN A 99 -16.70 -9.83 8.08
CA ASN A 99 -15.70 -8.81 7.83
C ASN A 99 -16.24 -7.47 8.31
N PRO A 100 -15.71 -6.95 9.41
CA PRO A 100 -16.18 -5.70 9.94
C PRO A 100 -15.87 -4.60 8.92
N VAL A 101 -16.89 -3.85 8.53
CA VAL A 101 -16.71 -2.56 7.91
C VAL A 101 -16.02 -1.65 8.91
N PHE A 102 -15.06 -0.87 8.46
CA PHE A 102 -14.44 0.14 9.28
C PHE A 102 -15.50 1.06 9.91
N SER A 103 -15.53 1.11 11.23
CA SER A 103 -16.63 1.72 12.00
C SER A 103 -16.22 2.96 12.80
N TYR A 104 -14.93 3.28 12.88
CA TYR A 104 -14.49 4.49 13.56
C TYR A 104 -14.82 5.74 12.75
N PRO A 105 -15.01 6.91 13.38
CA PRO A 105 -15.27 8.14 12.70
C PRO A 105 -14.11 8.55 11.81
N VAL A 106 -14.43 9.29 10.76
CA VAL A 106 -13.43 9.98 9.93
C VAL A 106 -12.98 11.23 10.67
N GLY A 107 -11.69 11.28 10.98
CA GLY A 107 -11.07 12.38 11.70
C GLY A 107 -10.57 13.50 10.77
N ASN A 108 -9.69 14.32 11.32
CA ASN A 108 -9.10 15.46 10.61
C ASN A 108 -7.58 15.42 10.77
N ALA A 109 -6.86 15.09 9.72
CA ALA A 109 -5.40 15.04 9.77
C ALA A 109 -4.77 16.42 10.00
N LYS A 110 -5.49 17.50 9.75
CA LYS A 110 -5.02 18.87 10.01
C LYS A 110 -4.96 19.21 11.50
N ASP A 111 -5.67 18.44 12.34
CA ASP A 111 -5.66 18.61 13.79
C ASP A 111 -4.48 17.85 14.43
N LEU A 112 -3.71 17.09 13.64
CA LEU A 112 -2.52 16.41 14.09
C LEU A 112 -1.39 17.41 14.35
N GLU A 113 -0.74 17.23 15.48
CA GLU A 113 0.43 18.01 15.88
C GLU A 113 1.69 17.13 15.94
N TRP A 114 2.84 17.77 16.04
CA TRP A 114 4.08 17.07 16.32
C TRP A 114 3.96 16.24 17.60
N GLY A 115 4.28 14.95 17.51
CA GLY A 115 4.16 14.03 18.64
C GLY A 115 2.78 13.44 18.87
N SER A 116 1.77 13.75 18.05
CA SER A 116 0.46 13.08 18.11
C SER A 116 0.63 11.57 17.96
N PHE A 117 0.01 10.79 18.86
CA PHE A 117 0.04 9.32 18.77
C PHE A 117 -0.90 8.82 17.69
N VAL A 118 -0.40 7.89 16.90
CA VAL A 118 -1.17 7.20 15.87
C VAL A 118 -0.90 5.70 15.88
N TYR A 119 -1.87 4.95 15.36
CA TYR A 119 -1.78 3.51 15.14
C TYR A 119 -1.96 3.22 13.66
N ILE A 120 -1.12 2.35 13.12
CA ILE A 120 -1.24 1.83 11.76
C ILE A 120 -1.71 0.39 11.87
N LEU A 121 -2.82 0.08 11.22
CA LEU A 121 -3.35 -1.27 11.11
C LEU A 121 -3.18 -1.76 9.68
N GLY A 122 -2.60 -2.96 9.52
CA GLY A 122 -2.37 -3.51 8.19
C GLY A 122 -1.94 -4.98 8.23
N TYR A 123 -1.51 -5.48 7.08
CA TYR A 123 -1.15 -6.88 6.87
C TYR A 123 0.28 -7.04 6.32
N PRO A 124 1.32 -6.56 7.02
CA PRO A 124 2.69 -6.74 6.57
C PRO A 124 3.03 -8.23 6.51
N ALA A 125 3.64 -8.65 5.41
CA ALA A 125 3.97 -10.05 5.13
C ALA A 125 2.77 -11.02 5.31
N GLY A 126 1.53 -10.54 5.14
CA GLY A 126 0.31 -11.31 5.30
C GLY A 126 -0.15 -11.54 6.74
N HIS A 127 0.48 -10.91 7.73
CA HIS A 127 0.08 -10.98 9.14
C HIS A 127 -0.68 -9.72 9.55
N GLN A 128 -1.82 -9.90 10.23
CA GLN A 128 -2.53 -8.77 10.82
C GLN A 128 -1.70 -8.16 11.93
N MET A 129 -1.34 -6.89 11.78
CA MET A 129 -0.49 -6.19 12.74
C MET A 129 -1.03 -4.79 13.03
N VAL A 130 -0.75 -4.36 14.25
CA VAL A 130 -0.94 -2.99 14.71
C VAL A 130 0.42 -2.43 15.09
N THR A 131 0.81 -1.33 14.44
CA THR A 131 2.03 -0.60 14.75
C THR A 131 1.66 0.75 15.35
N ARG A 132 2.31 1.15 16.43
CA ARG A 132 2.17 2.48 17.02
C ARG A 132 3.29 3.38 16.54
N GLY A 133 2.98 4.62 16.24
CA GLY A 133 3.94 5.67 15.91
C GLY A 133 3.51 7.03 16.43
N ILE A 134 4.33 8.01 16.14
CA ILE A 134 4.05 9.42 16.39
C ILE A 134 4.10 10.22 15.09
N VAL A 135 3.31 11.27 15.02
CA VAL A 135 3.39 12.22 13.91
C VAL A 135 4.68 13.03 14.06
N SER A 136 5.63 12.81 13.15
CA SER A 136 6.95 13.45 13.13
C SER A 136 7.00 14.66 12.20
N ASN A 137 6.05 14.80 11.29
CA ASN A 137 5.87 15.99 10.49
C ASN A 137 4.41 16.09 10.02
N PRO A 138 3.55 16.86 10.71
CA PRO A 138 2.20 17.12 10.26
C PRO A 138 2.25 18.07 9.05
N ASN A 139 1.56 17.75 7.97
CA ASN A 139 1.43 18.60 6.80
C ASN A 139 2.76 18.86 6.04
N LEU A 140 3.51 17.80 5.77
CA LEU A 140 4.83 17.77 5.13
C LEU A 140 4.92 18.62 3.85
N ASN A 141 3.91 18.55 3.06
CA ASN A 141 3.77 19.36 1.85
C ASN A 141 2.33 19.87 1.82
N LYS A 142 2.10 21.04 1.28
CA LYS A 142 0.75 21.61 1.16
C LYS A 142 -0.26 20.66 0.48
N LYS A 143 0.15 19.42 0.17
CA LYS A 143 -0.66 18.35 -0.44
C LYS A 143 -1.41 17.49 0.58
N GLY A 144 -1.24 17.69 1.88
CA GLY A 144 -1.93 16.94 2.93
C GLY A 144 -1.32 15.56 3.20
N GLU A 145 -0.03 15.41 2.98
CA GLU A 145 0.75 14.29 3.46
C GLU A 145 1.31 14.61 4.85
N PHE A 146 1.50 13.59 5.66
CA PHE A 146 2.20 13.72 6.94
C PHE A 146 3.12 12.52 7.15
N ILE A 147 4.14 12.71 7.98
CA ILE A 147 5.13 11.67 8.29
C ILE A 147 4.86 11.13 9.68
N ILE A 148 4.97 9.82 9.79
CA ILE A 148 4.89 9.09 11.04
C ILE A 148 6.25 8.41 11.29
N ASP A 149 6.77 8.52 12.50
CA ASP A 149 7.82 7.66 13.00
C ASP A 149 7.21 6.32 13.41
N ALA A 150 7.15 5.40 12.47
CA ALA A 150 6.64 4.05 12.67
C ALA A 150 7.41 3.05 11.82
N LEU A 151 7.50 1.82 12.28
CA LEU A 151 8.05 0.73 11.49
C LEU A 151 7.11 0.41 10.34
N PHE A 152 7.65 0.46 9.14
CA PHE A 152 6.94 0.11 7.93
C PHE A 152 7.54 -1.16 7.34
N ASN A 153 6.72 -2.19 7.19
CA ASN A 153 7.09 -3.43 6.53
C ASN A 153 6.32 -3.59 5.22
N GLN A 154 6.90 -4.33 4.29
CA GLN A 154 6.24 -4.63 3.00
C GLN A 154 4.87 -5.27 3.24
N GLY A 155 3.84 -4.76 2.56
CA GLY A 155 2.45 -5.16 2.71
C GLY A 155 1.61 -4.25 3.62
N ILE A 156 2.22 -3.28 4.31
CA ILE A 156 1.44 -2.31 5.13
C ILE A 156 0.84 -1.18 4.29
N SER A 157 1.31 -0.98 3.04
CA SER A 157 0.74 -0.01 2.09
C SER A 157 -0.77 -0.17 1.98
N GLY A 158 -1.52 0.94 2.11
CA GLY A 158 -2.98 0.95 2.19
C GLY A 158 -3.54 0.68 3.59
N GLY A 159 -2.69 0.40 4.59
CA GLY A 159 -3.06 0.27 5.99
C GLY A 159 -3.63 1.58 6.54
N ILE A 160 -4.68 1.48 7.37
CA ILE A 160 -5.32 2.65 7.96
C ILE A 160 -4.45 3.25 9.07
N VAL A 161 -4.49 4.58 9.14
CA VAL A 161 -3.85 5.35 10.20
C VAL A 161 -4.93 5.95 11.10
N LEU A 162 -4.91 5.54 12.36
CA LEU A 162 -5.85 5.99 13.38
C LEU A 162 -5.16 6.91 14.37
N ALA A 163 -5.71 8.09 14.58
CA ALA A 163 -5.31 8.97 15.68
C ALA A 163 -6.16 8.68 16.94
N VAL A 164 -5.61 9.03 18.09
CA VAL A 164 -6.32 9.00 19.39
C VAL A 164 -6.75 10.42 19.69
N ARG A 165 -8.09 10.65 19.78
CA ARG A 165 -8.59 12.00 20.03
C ARG A 165 -8.56 12.37 21.52
N ASP A 166 -9.34 11.67 22.35
CA ASP A 166 -9.54 11.98 23.77
C ASP A 166 -9.17 10.80 24.68
N GLY A 167 -8.16 10.05 24.29
CA GLY A 167 -7.75 8.83 24.97
C GLY A 167 -8.34 7.56 24.35
N VAL A 168 -7.68 6.42 24.61
CA VAL A 168 -8.12 5.11 24.14
C VAL A 168 -9.44 4.75 24.84
N PRO A 169 -10.49 4.26 24.13
CA PRO A 169 -10.48 3.73 22.76
C PRO A 169 -11.01 4.70 21.67
N ASN A 170 -10.99 6.00 21.87
CA ASN A 170 -11.55 6.96 20.93
C ASN A 170 -10.62 7.19 19.75
N PHE A 171 -10.75 6.31 18.75
CA PHE A 171 -9.97 6.38 17.53
C PHE A 171 -10.73 7.11 16.42
N GLU A 172 -9.98 7.79 15.56
CA GLU A 172 -10.47 8.39 14.33
C GLU A 172 -9.54 8.11 13.16
N LEU A 173 -10.10 7.90 11.97
CA LEU A 173 -9.34 7.67 10.75
C LEU A 173 -8.77 9.00 10.26
N VAL A 174 -7.46 9.11 10.22
CA VAL A 174 -6.75 10.33 9.75
C VAL A 174 -6.02 10.14 8.43
N GLY A 175 -5.86 8.91 7.96
CA GLY A 175 -5.22 8.63 6.67
C GLY A 175 -4.94 7.17 6.41
N ILE A 176 -4.17 6.92 5.35
CA ILE A 176 -3.62 5.60 5.00
C ILE A 176 -2.10 5.66 4.89
N ALA A 177 -1.43 4.59 5.29
CA ALA A 177 0.01 4.43 5.13
C ALA A 177 0.34 4.17 3.64
N ARG A 178 1.24 4.98 3.08
CA ARG A 178 1.58 4.94 1.65
C ARG A 178 2.87 4.19 1.38
N SER A 179 3.97 4.72 1.90
CA SER A 179 5.31 4.26 1.56
C SER A 179 6.31 4.63 2.64
N VAL A 180 7.52 4.08 2.51
CA VAL A 180 8.67 4.47 3.31
C VAL A 180 9.67 5.23 2.47
N SER A 181 10.49 6.05 3.13
CA SER A 181 11.67 6.63 2.52
C SER A 181 12.69 5.53 2.20
N ALA A 182 13.30 5.61 1.04
CA ALA A 182 14.38 4.72 0.68
C ALA A 182 15.47 5.45 -0.09
N ASN A 183 16.72 5.06 0.15
CA ASN A 183 17.88 5.49 -0.62
C ASN A 183 18.26 4.38 -1.58
N TYR A 184 18.72 4.76 -2.75
CA TYR A 184 19.26 3.84 -3.74
C TYR A 184 20.75 4.09 -3.86
N ARG A 185 21.55 3.03 -3.84
CA ARG A 185 23.00 3.11 -4.04
C ARG A 185 23.45 2.06 -5.03
N ASN A 186 24.46 2.41 -5.80
CA ASN A 186 25.15 1.47 -6.65
C ASN A 186 26.22 0.75 -5.81
N VAL A 187 26.16 -0.57 -5.80
CA VAL A 187 27.15 -1.43 -5.13
C VAL A 187 27.82 -2.32 -6.16
N LEU A 188 29.11 -2.59 -5.96
CA LEU A 188 29.83 -3.58 -6.75
C LEU A 188 29.60 -4.95 -6.11
N LYS A 189 29.12 -5.91 -6.89
CA LYS A 189 28.93 -7.29 -6.46
C LYS A 189 29.70 -8.26 -7.33
N PRO A 190 30.20 -9.38 -6.76
CA PRO A 190 30.76 -10.48 -7.52
C PRO A 190 29.73 -11.07 -8.47
N VAL A 191 30.16 -11.52 -9.63
CA VAL A 191 29.32 -12.20 -10.62
C VAL A 191 28.81 -13.54 -10.11
N HIS A 192 29.60 -14.25 -9.32
CA HIS A 192 29.20 -15.49 -8.68
C HIS A 192 28.92 -15.27 -7.19
N GLU A 193 27.67 -15.38 -6.80
CA GLU A 193 27.31 -15.61 -5.40
C GLU A 193 27.50 -17.11 -5.10
N SER A 194 28.75 -17.59 -4.99
CA SER A 194 28.97 -18.92 -4.45
C SER A 194 28.68 -18.86 -2.96
N HIS A 195 27.65 -19.55 -2.51
CA HIS A 195 27.23 -19.58 -1.10
C HIS A 195 28.27 -20.19 -0.15
N GLN A 196 29.49 -20.50 -0.63
CA GLN A 196 30.51 -21.18 0.10
C GLN A 196 31.82 -20.40 0.28
N GLU A 197 32.01 -19.29 -0.39
CA GLU A 197 33.20 -18.48 -0.18
C GLU A 197 32.96 -17.48 0.95
N VAL A 198 33.58 -17.78 2.10
CA VAL A 198 33.64 -16.80 3.20
C VAL A 198 34.51 -15.64 2.73
N TYR A 199 33.89 -14.48 2.53
CA TYR A 199 34.62 -13.26 2.22
C TYR A 199 35.69 -12.99 3.29
N ASN A 200 36.95 -12.92 2.85
CA ASN A 200 38.05 -12.52 3.72
C ASN A 200 38.46 -11.07 3.41
N PRO A 201 38.18 -10.09 4.29
CA PRO A 201 38.48 -8.69 4.03
C PRO A 201 39.97 -8.38 3.86
N ASN A 202 40.87 -9.31 4.21
CA ASN A 202 42.31 -9.17 4.07
C ASN A 202 42.86 -9.71 2.74
N VAL A 203 42.00 -10.28 1.90
CA VAL A 203 42.38 -10.82 0.58
C VAL A 203 41.67 -10.01 -0.49
N PRO A 204 42.38 -9.42 -1.47
CA PRO A 204 41.74 -8.74 -2.59
C PRO A 204 40.84 -9.71 -3.36
N TYR A 205 39.69 -9.24 -3.79
CA TYR A 205 38.82 -9.97 -4.70
C TYR A 205 39.36 -9.85 -6.12
N GLU A 206 39.64 -10.98 -6.78
CA GLU A 206 40.25 -11.05 -8.12
C GLU A 206 39.26 -11.37 -9.23
N GLY A 207 37.97 -11.57 -8.91
CA GLY A 207 36.95 -11.92 -9.89
C GLY A 207 36.28 -10.69 -10.54
N ASP A 208 35.38 -10.96 -11.48
CA ASP A 208 34.58 -9.92 -12.14
C ASP A 208 33.56 -9.32 -11.19
N LEU A 209 33.36 -8.00 -11.27
CA LEU A 209 32.40 -7.24 -10.52
C LEU A 209 31.36 -6.61 -11.44
N PHE A 210 30.10 -6.58 -11.01
CA PHE A 210 29.05 -5.85 -11.70
C PHE A 210 28.39 -4.83 -10.77
N VAL A 211 27.79 -3.81 -11.36
CA VAL A 211 27.04 -2.78 -10.59
C VAL A 211 25.63 -3.28 -10.36
N LYS A 212 25.24 -3.35 -9.10
CA LYS A 212 23.86 -3.63 -8.67
C LYS A 212 23.28 -2.43 -7.92
N ILE A 213 22.03 -2.09 -8.23
CA ILE A 213 21.32 -1.08 -7.45
C ILE A 213 20.74 -1.76 -6.21
N GLU A 214 21.11 -1.28 -5.03
CA GLU A 214 20.52 -1.69 -3.77
C GLU A 214 19.61 -0.60 -3.22
N LYS A 215 18.49 -1.04 -2.67
CA LYS A 215 17.51 -0.20 -2.01
C LYS A 215 17.68 -0.32 -0.50
N ASP A 216 18.09 0.76 0.14
CA ASP A 216 18.15 0.86 1.59
C ASP A 216 16.88 1.55 2.11
N ILE A 217 16.10 0.85 2.92
CA ILE A 217 14.88 1.39 3.51
C ILE A 217 15.25 2.21 4.76
N ASN A 218 14.80 3.45 4.81
CA ASN A 218 14.92 4.31 6.00
C ASN A 218 13.75 3.99 6.94
N TYR A 219 13.95 3.07 7.86
CA TYR A 219 12.97 2.74 8.88
C TYR A 219 12.65 3.96 9.76
N GLY A 220 11.40 4.10 10.17
CA GLY A 220 10.95 5.24 10.98
C GLY A 220 10.52 6.46 10.18
N ILE A 221 10.49 6.41 8.83
CA ILE A 221 9.97 7.47 7.98
C ILE A 221 8.86 6.90 7.12
N THR A 222 7.64 6.91 7.64
CA THR A 222 6.45 6.43 6.94
C THR A 222 5.64 7.61 6.43
N PHE A 223 5.48 7.69 5.11
CA PHE A 223 4.61 8.66 4.45
C PHE A 223 3.17 8.21 4.50
N THR A 224 2.27 9.17 4.69
CA THR A 224 0.84 8.93 4.81
C THR A 224 0.04 9.89 3.94
N ILE A 225 -1.11 9.42 3.47
CA ILE A 225 -2.07 10.22 2.73
C ILE A 225 -3.18 10.60 3.68
N SER A 226 -3.48 11.89 3.81
CA SER A 226 -4.55 12.34 4.71
C SER A 226 -5.93 11.94 4.22
N ILE A 227 -6.81 11.68 5.18
CA ILE A 227 -8.19 11.29 4.88
C ILE A 227 -8.97 12.39 4.16
N GLU A 228 -8.61 13.66 4.36
CA GLU A 228 -9.24 14.78 3.65
C GLU A 228 -8.95 14.74 2.15
N LYS A 229 -7.73 14.33 1.76
CA LYS A 229 -7.39 14.17 0.35
C LYS A 229 -8.19 13.04 -0.28
N ILE A 230 -8.30 11.91 0.41
CA ILE A 230 -9.10 10.77 -0.02
C ILE A 230 -10.58 11.16 -0.14
N ARG A 231 -11.10 11.89 0.83
CA ARG A 231 -12.47 12.41 0.81
C ARG A 231 -12.71 13.36 -0.36
N ASN A 232 -11.78 14.29 -0.59
CA ASN A 232 -11.88 15.22 -1.70
C ASN A 232 -11.86 14.50 -3.05
N LEU A 233 -10.97 13.50 -3.19
CA LEU A 233 -10.92 12.66 -4.37
C LEU A 233 -12.26 11.96 -4.64
N TYR A 234 -12.87 11.39 -3.59
CA TYR A 234 -14.21 10.81 -3.69
C TYR A 234 -15.24 11.83 -4.17
N TYR A 235 -15.32 13.02 -3.54
CA TYR A 235 -16.34 14.01 -3.90
C TYR A 235 -16.14 14.59 -5.30
N MET A 236 -14.91 14.73 -5.77
CA MET A 236 -14.61 15.15 -7.15
C MET A 236 -15.09 14.10 -8.18
N ASN A 237 -15.17 12.84 -7.80
CA ASN A 237 -15.57 11.72 -8.66
C ASN A 237 -16.88 11.06 -8.20
N ARG A 238 -17.66 11.73 -7.37
CA ARG A 238 -18.85 11.17 -6.71
C ARG A 238 -19.84 10.55 -7.68
N ASP A 239 -20.06 11.18 -8.82
CA ASP A 239 -21.03 10.72 -9.82
C ASP A 239 -20.61 9.35 -10.39
N LEU A 240 -19.33 9.10 -10.60
CA LEU A 240 -18.80 7.81 -11.01
C LEU A 240 -19.14 6.72 -9.98
N PHE A 241 -18.93 7.00 -8.71
CA PHE A 241 -19.22 6.06 -7.62
C PHE A 241 -20.72 5.78 -7.52
N VAL A 242 -21.55 6.81 -7.54
CA VAL A 242 -23.02 6.68 -7.43
C VAL A 242 -23.62 5.96 -8.62
N ALA A 243 -23.17 6.26 -9.86
CA ALA A 243 -23.61 5.58 -11.07
C ALA A 243 -23.35 4.06 -11.04
N ASN A 244 -22.25 3.64 -10.42
CA ASN A 244 -21.89 2.24 -10.22
C ASN A 244 -22.50 1.63 -8.93
N GLY A 245 -23.26 2.41 -8.17
CA GLY A 245 -23.93 1.98 -6.94
C GLY A 245 -23.02 1.93 -5.70
N TYR A 246 -21.89 2.61 -5.72
CA TYR A 246 -20.91 2.68 -4.62
C TYR A 246 -20.98 4.02 -3.89
N ASN A 247 -22.14 4.43 -3.39
CA ASN A 247 -22.24 5.67 -2.63
C ASN A 247 -21.50 5.57 -1.29
N LEU A 248 -20.51 6.45 -1.07
CA LEU A 248 -19.70 6.54 0.16
C LEU A 248 -20.02 7.78 1.01
N ASP A 249 -21.12 8.51 0.71
CA ASP A 249 -21.48 9.74 1.44
C ASP A 249 -21.60 9.48 2.94
N ALA A 250 -22.21 8.36 3.33
CA ALA A 250 -22.37 8.00 4.75
C ALA A 250 -21.03 7.79 5.45
N PHE A 251 -20.06 7.18 4.77
CA PHE A 251 -18.72 6.99 5.31
C PHE A 251 -18.03 8.33 5.55
N PHE A 252 -18.03 9.21 4.57
CA PHE A 252 -17.34 10.50 4.67
C PHE A 252 -18.15 11.56 5.43
N SER A 253 -19.47 11.42 5.63
CA SER A 253 -20.28 12.35 6.42
C SER A 253 -20.09 12.20 7.93
N ASN A 254 -19.52 11.11 8.40
CA ASN A 254 -19.12 10.92 9.80
C ASN A 254 -17.86 11.73 10.19
N TYR A 255 -17.45 12.65 9.31
CA TYR A 255 -16.32 13.54 9.53
C TYR A 255 -16.60 14.53 10.65
N GLY A 256 -15.72 14.56 11.64
CA GLY A 256 -15.75 15.57 12.71
C GLY A 256 -16.96 15.53 13.66
N LYS A 257 -17.80 14.50 13.61
CA LYS A 257 -18.85 14.35 14.62
C LYS A 257 -18.22 13.96 15.95
N LYS A 258 -18.37 14.88 16.91
CA LYS A 258 -18.02 14.68 18.31
C LYS A 258 -18.96 13.68 18.97
#